data_e2e9bea3ec96062cba36b75ad284ac43
#
_entry.id   e2e9bea3ec96062cba36b75ad284ac43
#
_cell.length_a   1.000
_cell.length_b   1.000
_cell.length_c   1.000
_cell.angle_alpha   90.00
_cell.angle_beta   90.00
_cell.angle_gamma   90.00
#
_symmetry.space_group_name_H-M   'P 1'
#
loop_
_entity.id
_entity.type
_entity.pdbx_description
1 polymer ?
#
loop_
_entity_poly.entity_id
_entity_poly.type
_entity_poly.pdbx_seq_one_letter_code
_entity_poly.pdbx_strand_id
1 'polypeptide(L)'
;MKTSNHLLRRLTAALLAAVLALSIALPVFASDDGDTIYINSVSDLLSLAKSCAYDQWSVGKTVILQKDLSLEGMLWEPIPSFSGQFKGNGHTISDLTITGQYSPAGLFGIVEEQGSIESLSVRGIVSVSDSADTTTGGIVGINHGTLINCQFTGVVTGDSEVGGIVGRNESEGTIDHSTACLLYTSP
;
A
#
# COMPACT_ATOMS: atom_id res chain seq x y z
N MET A 1 -34.31 -1.57 -68.55
CA MET A 1 -33.58 -2.29 -67.49
C MET A 1 -32.48 -1.42 -66.89
N LYS A 2 -32.77 -0.24 -66.32
CA LYS A 2 -31.76 0.67 -65.71
C LYS A 2 -32.09 1.13 -64.28
N THR A 3 -33.18 0.68 -63.68
CA THR A 3 -33.67 1.18 -62.39
C THR A 3 -33.33 0.26 -61.18
N SER A 4 -32.84 -0.97 -61.46
CA SER A 4 -32.57 -1.93 -60.38
C SER A 4 -31.26 -1.65 -59.62
N ASN A 5 -30.26 -1.04 -60.25
CA ASN A 5 -28.92 -0.86 -59.65
C ASN A 5 -28.82 0.27 -58.62
N HIS A 6 -29.77 1.25 -58.68
CA HIS A 6 -29.78 2.35 -57.69
C HIS A 6 -30.38 1.94 -56.35
N LEU A 7 -31.36 1.02 -56.38
CA LEU A 7 -31.97 0.50 -55.13
C LEU A 7 -30.99 -0.43 -54.40
N LEU A 8 -30.28 -1.29 -55.16
CA LEU A 8 -29.29 -2.18 -54.55
C LEU A 8 -28.09 -1.41 -53.92
N ARG A 9 -27.62 -0.34 -54.59
CA ARG A 9 -26.56 0.53 -54.04
C ARG A 9 -26.98 1.31 -52.81
N ARG A 10 -28.27 1.72 -52.73
CA ARG A 10 -28.80 2.39 -51.53
C ARG A 10 -29.01 1.43 -50.36
N LEU A 11 -29.42 0.21 -50.63
CA LEU A 11 -29.53 -0.83 -49.59
C LEU A 11 -28.17 -1.28 -49.04
N THR A 12 -27.14 -1.42 -49.89
CA THR A 12 -25.80 -1.77 -49.43
C THR A 12 -25.14 -0.62 -48.68
N ALA A 13 -25.37 0.64 -49.07
CA ALA A 13 -24.86 1.79 -48.31
C ALA A 13 -25.57 1.97 -46.97
N ALA A 14 -26.86 1.70 -46.89
CA ALA A 14 -27.61 1.72 -45.63
C ALA A 14 -27.18 0.58 -44.68
N LEU A 15 -26.89 -0.61 -45.20
CA LEU A 15 -26.39 -1.73 -44.39
C LEU A 15 -24.95 -1.45 -43.87
N LEU A 16 -24.10 -0.83 -44.71
CA LEU A 16 -22.72 -0.49 -44.28
C LEU A 16 -22.73 0.63 -43.24
N ALA A 17 -23.63 1.61 -43.32
CA ALA A 17 -23.81 2.67 -42.34
C ALA A 17 -24.36 2.12 -41.01
N ALA A 18 -25.25 1.12 -41.04
CA ALA A 18 -25.78 0.48 -39.85
C ALA A 18 -24.74 -0.39 -39.12
N VAL A 19 -23.78 -0.97 -39.85
CA VAL A 19 -22.70 -1.73 -39.26
C VAL A 19 -21.63 -0.81 -38.63
N LEU A 20 -21.42 0.39 -39.17
CA LEU A 20 -20.49 1.37 -38.58
C LEU A 20 -21.09 2.13 -37.37
N ALA A 21 -22.42 2.16 -37.22
CA ALA A 21 -23.09 2.84 -36.10
C ALA A 21 -23.25 1.93 -34.87
N LEU A 22 -22.93 0.64 -34.97
CA LEU A 22 -22.90 -0.29 -33.86
C LEU A 22 -21.47 -0.45 -33.31
N SER A 23 -20.73 0.66 -33.19
CA SER A 23 -19.69 0.74 -32.17
C SER A 23 -20.41 0.78 -30.83
N ILE A 24 -20.89 -0.35 -30.39
CA ILE A 24 -21.23 -0.59 -29.01
C ILE A 24 -19.97 -0.18 -28.25
N ALA A 25 -20.05 0.95 -27.53
CA ALA A 25 -19.17 1.17 -26.43
C ALA A 25 -19.38 -0.05 -25.51
N LEU A 26 -18.57 -1.07 -25.72
CA LEU A 26 -18.42 -2.11 -24.73
C LEU A 26 -18.12 -1.34 -23.45
N PRO A 27 -18.89 -1.54 -22.36
CA PRO A 27 -18.43 -1.02 -21.10
C PRO A 27 -17.01 -1.56 -21.01
N VAL A 28 -16.05 -0.66 -20.92
CA VAL A 28 -14.75 -0.99 -20.38
C VAL A 28 -15.11 -1.43 -18.98
N PHE A 29 -15.34 -2.74 -18.82
CA PHE A 29 -15.18 -3.35 -17.53
C PHE A 29 -13.73 -2.98 -17.22
N ALA A 30 -13.53 -2.02 -16.29
CA ALA A 30 -12.29 -1.92 -15.59
C ALA A 30 -12.02 -3.38 -15.20
N SER A 31 -11.07 -4.00 -15.85
CA SER A 31 -10.57 -5.28 -15.40
C SER A 31 -10.18 -5.02 -13.97
N ASP A 32 -10.89 -5.60 -13.04
CA ASP A 32 -10.39 -5.89 -11.70
C ASP A 32 -9.29 -6.91 -12.01
N ASP A 33 -8.16 -6.36 -12.41
CA ASP A 33 -6.99 -7.12 -12.82
C ASP A 33 -6.33 -7.58 -11.55
N GLY A 34 -6.83 -8.56 -10.87
CA GLY A 34 -6.24 -9.37 -9.79
C GLY A 34 -5.13 -8.74 -8.90
N ASP A 35 -4.81 -7.48 -9.13
CA ASP A 35 -3.73 -6.71 -8.50
C ASP A 35 -4.23 -5.78 -7.38
N THR A 36 -5.55 -5.67 -7.16
CA THR A 36 -6.12 -4.91 -6.05
C THR A 36 -6.51 -5.82 -4.91
N ILE A 37 -5.98 -5.54 -3.72
CA ILE A 37 -6.19 -6.31 -2.49
C ILE A 37 -6.90 -5.42 -1.48
N TYR A 38 -8.00 -5.90 -0.95
CA TYR A 38 -8.77 -5.20 0.08
C TYR A 38 -8.49 -5.79 1.46
N ILE A 39 -8.09 -4.94 2.39
CA ILE A 39 -7.83 -5.30 3.78
C ILE A 39 -9.05 -4.92 4.62
N ASN A 40 -9.81 -5.93 5.03
CA ASN A 40 -11.02 -5.79 5.84
C ASN A 40 -10.88 -6.37 7.25
N SER A 41 -9.79 -7.05 7.52
CA SER A 41 -9.53 -7.73 8.79
C SER A 41 -8.05 -7.82 9.09
N VAL A 42 -7.73 -8.10 10.35
CA VAL A 42 -6.35 -8.41 10.77
C VAL A 42 -5.82 -9.66 10.04
N SER A 43 -6.68 -10.62 9.75
CA SER A 43 -6.30 -11.82 8.97
C SER A 43 -5.86 -11.46 7.55
N ASP A 44 -6.49 -10.46 6.90
CA ASP A 44 -6.08 -10.01 5.57
C ASP A 44 -4.72 -9.32 5.64
N LEU A 45 -4.49 -8.49 6.69
CA LEU A 45 -3.21 -7.82 6.91
C LEU A 45 -2.08 -8.84 7.19
N LEU A 46 -2.34 -9.89 7.95
CA LEU A 46 -1.40 -11.00 8.17
C LEU A 46 -1.11 -11.77 6.87
N SER A 47 -2.12 -11.96 6.04
CA SER A 47 -1.96 -12.61 4.74
C SER A 47 -1.10 -11.77 3.79
N LEU A 48 -1.28 -10.44 3.80
CA LEU A 48 -0.42 -9.51 3.10
C LEU A 48 1.04 -9.64 3.59
N ALA A 49 1.27 -9.61 4.90
CA ALA A 49 2.61 -9.71 5.48
C ALA A 49 3.32 -11.01 5.06
N LYS A 50 2.61 -12.14 5.10
CA LYS A 50 3.15 -13.42 4.63
C LYS A 50 3.48 -13.43 3.15
N SER A 51 2.62 -12.82 2.32
CA SER A 51 2.84 -12.76 0.88
C SER A 51 4.04 -11.89 0.54
N CYS A 52 4.24 -10.79 1.25
CA CYS A 52 5.40 -9.91 1.09
C CYS A 52 6.73 -10.51 1.58
N ALA A 53 6.71 -11.69 2.21
CA ALA A 53 7.94 -12.44 2.49
C ALA A 53 8.56 -13.07 1.22
N TYR A 54 7.80 -13.14 0.14
CA TYR A 54 8.30 -13.59 -1.16
C TYR A 54 8.71 -12.36 -1.97
N ASP A 55 9.93 -12.41 -2.47
CA ASP A 55 10.54 -11.32 -3.22
C ASP A 55 9.63 -10.82 -4.35
N GLN A 56 9.49 -9.50 -4.44
CA GLN A 56 8.72 -8.80 -5.47
C GLN A 56 7.21 -9.14 -5.57
N TRP A 57 6.64 -9.90 -4.64
CA TRP A 57 5.23 -10.27 -4.73
C TRP A 57 4.28 -9.06 -4.77
N SER A 58 4.62 -7.97 -4.08
CA SER A 58 3.78 -6.76 -4.02
C SER A 58 3.96 -5.79 -5.19
N VAL A 59 4.91 -6.04 -6.09
CA VAL A 59 5.15 -5.19 -7.27
C VAL A 59 3.88 -5.05 -8.11
N GLY A 60 3.51 -3.81 -8.43
CA GLY A 60 2.33 -3.48 -9.23
C GLY A 60 0.99 -3.65 -8.51
N LYS A 61 0.97 -4.15 -7.29
CA LYS A 61 -0.28 -4.34 -6.54
C LYS A 61 -0.74 -3.09 -5.81
N THR A 62 -2.05 -2.92 -5.73
CA THR A 62 -2.69 -1.90 -4.91
C THR A 62 -3.36 -2.55 -3.71
N VAL A 63 -2.96 -2.18 -2.51
CA VAL A 63 -3.56 -2.63 -1.25
C VAL A 63 -4.40 -1.51 -0.67
N ILE A 64 -5.65 -1.79 -0.34
CA ILE A 64 -6.61 -0.79 0.12
C ILE A 64 -7.13 -1.18 1.50
N LEU A 65 -6.83 -0.37 2.51
CA LEU A 65 -7.41 -0.53 3.84
C LEU A 65 -8.86 0.00 3.82
N GLN A 66 -9.80 -0.84 4.23
CA GLN A 66 -11.25 -0.55 4.12
C GLN A 66 -11.87 -0.07 5.43
N LYS A 67 -11.18 -0.23 6.54
CA LYS A 67 -11.63 0.16 7.87
C LYS A 67 -10.47 0.20 8.86
N ASP A 68 -10.71 0.77 10.02
CA ASP A 68 -9.77 0.73 11.13
C ASP A 68 -9.56 -0.71 11.61
N LEU A 69 -8.32 -1.04 11.96
CA LEU A 69 -7.93 -2.34 12.51
C LEU A 69 -7.25 -2.16 13.86
N SER A 70 -7.53 -3.06 14.80
CA SER A 70 -6.82 -3.17 16.07
C SER A 70 -5.98 -4.47 16.07
N LEU A 71 -4.70 -4.33 16.41
CA LEU A 71 -3.77 -5.44 16.61
C LEU A 71 -3.65 -5.83 18.08
N GLU A 72 -4.65 -5.49 18.89
CA GLU A 72 -4.65 -5.75 20.34
C GLU A 72 -4.35 -7.21 20.66
N GLY A 73 -3.42 -7.42 21.60
CA GLY A 73 -3.02 -8.74 22.05
C GLY A 73 -2.09 -9.50 21.09
N MET A 74 -1.63 -8.87 20.01
CA MET A 74 -0.71 -9.48 19.04
C MET A 74 0.66 -8.83 19.10
N LEU A 75 1.70 -9.66 18.96
CA LEU A 75 3.03 -9.18 18.59
C LEU A 75 3.10 -9.15 17.06
N TRP A 76 3.42 -7.99 16.52
CA TRP A 76 3.51 -7.79 15.08
C TRP A 76 4.94 -8.07 14.59
N GLU A 77 5.03 -8.83 13.52
CA GLU A 77 6.27 -8.97 12.75
C GLU A 77 6.24 -7.98 11.59
N PRO A 78 7.28 -7.16 11.38
CA PRO A 78 7.30 -6.21 10.27
C PRO A 78 7.02 -6.87 8.92
N ILE A 79 6.21 -6.21 8.08
CA ILE A 79 6.06 -6.62 6.67
C ILE A 79 7.45 -6.50 6.04
N PRO A 80 8.08 -7.60 5.56
CA PRO A 80 9.52 -7.62 5.27
C PRO A 80 9.94 -6.62 4.21
N SER A 81 9.26 -6.63 3.05
CA SER A 81 9.53 -5.74 1.92
C SER A 81 8.23 -5.44 1.18
N PHE A 82 8.03 -4.18 0.79
CA PHE A 82 6.82 -3.75 0.11
C PHE A 82 7.14 -2.84 -1.08
N SER A 83 6.72 -3.27 -2.27
CA SER A 83 6.93 -2.57 -3.56
C SER A 83 5.63 -2.11 -4.20
N GLY A 84 4.48 -2.33 -3.56
CA GLY A 84 3.15 -1.97 -4.07
C GLY A 84 2.69 -0.57 -3.64
N GLN A 85 1.41 -0.29 -3.84
CA GLN A 85 0.75 0.92 -3.35
C GLN A 85 -0.15 0.56 -2.17
N PHE A 86 0.14 1.04 -0.98
CA PHE A 86 -0.71 0.86 0.20
C PHE A 86 -1.53 2.14 0.45
N LYS A 87 -2.84 2.04 0.25
CA LYS A 87 -3.80 3.12 0.47
C LYS A 87 -4.50 2.93 1.82
N GLY A 88 -4.09 3.71 2.80
CA GLY A 88 -4.70 3.69 4.14
C GLY A 88 -6.10 4.31 4.18
N ASN A 89 -6.47 5.15 3.18
CA ASN A 89 -7.78 5.82 3.08
C ASN A 89 -8.19 6.60 4.34
N GLY A 90 -7.22 7.08 5.11
CA GLY A 90 -7.45 7.76 6.38
C GLY A 90 -7.79 6.84 7.55
N HIS A 91 -7.76 5.53 7.36
CA HIS A 91 -7.98 4.55 8.42
C HIS A 91 -6.76 4.40 9.32
N THR A 92 -7.03 3.85 10.51
CA THR A 92 -6.04 3.64 11.56
C THR A 92 -5.76 2.15 11.77
N ILE A 93 -4.48 1.80 11.87
CA ILE A 93 -4.03 0.53 12.45
C ILE A 93 -3.55 0.84 13.87
N SER A 94 -4.30 0.38 14.87
CA SER A 94 -4.02 0.63 16.30
C SER A 94 -3.42 -0.59 16.99
N ASP A 95 -2.92 -0.35 18.20
CA ASP A 95 -2.39 -1.37 19.10
C ASP A 95 -1.21 -2.17 18.51
N LEU A 96 -0.49 -1.53 17.56
CA LEU A 96 0.73 -2.11 17.03
C LEU A 96 1.73 -2.34 18.18
N THR A 97 2.20 -3.56 18.31
CA THR A 97 3.23 -3.91 19.29
C THR A 97 4.33 -4.72 18.60
N ILE A 98 5.48 -4.09 18.47
CA ILE A 98 6.70 -4.74 17.96
C ILE A 98 7.73 -4.73 19.09
N THR A 99 8.16 -5.92 19.50
CA THR A 99 9.20 -6.09 20.53
C THR A 99 10.13 -7.21 20.11
N GLY A 100 11.40 -7.14 20.50
CA GLY A 100 12.38 -8.19 20.20
C GLY A 100 13.47 -7.71 19.25
N GLN A 101 13.96 -8.62 18.41
CA GLN A 101 15.11 -8.41 17.56
C GLN A 101 14.66 -8.32 16.09
N TYR A 102 14.20 -7.16 15.68
CA TYR A 102 13.87 -6.88 14.30
C TYR A 102 14.71 -5.71 13.79
N SER A 103 15.30 -5.88 12.61
CA SER A 103 15.98 -4.81 11.88
C SER A 103 15.91 -5.12 10.39
N PRO A 104 15.27 -4.25 9.59
CA PRO A 104 14.56 -3.02 10.00
C PRO A 104 13.20 -3.29 10.65
N ALA A 105 12.74 -2.39 11.53
CA ALA A 105 11.51 -2.51 12.29
C ALA A 105 10.54 -1.35 12.05
N GLY A 106 9.26 -1.67 11.97
CA GLY A 106 8.11 -0.79 11.74
C GLY A 106 6.89 -1.63 11.36
N LEU A 107 5.75 -1.02 11.09
CA LEU A 107 4.65 -1.77 10.48
C LEU A 107 5.12 -2.46 9.20
N PHE A 108 5.93 -1.73 8.40
CA PHE A 108 6.70 -2.22 7.28
C PHE A 108 8.19 -2.22 7.64
N GLY A 109 8.92 -3.29 7.33
CA GLY A 109 10.37 -3.33 7.44
C GLY A 109 11.01 -2.43 6.41
N ILE A 110 10.80 -2.73 5.13
CA ILE A 110 11.34 -1.97 3.99
C ILE A 110 10.19 -1.57 3.05
N VAL A 111 10.20 -0.32 2.62
CA VAL A 111 9.43 0.15 1.47
C VAL A 111 10.39 0.38 0.33
N GLU A 112 10.23 -0.35 -0.77
CA GLU A 112 11.10 -0.31 -1.93
C GLU A 112 10.85 0.90 -2.82
N GLU A 113 11.73 1.20 -3.78
CA GLU A 113 11.65 2.38 -4.67
C GLU A 113 10.30 2.56 -5.37
N GLN A 114 9.64 1.47 -5.76
CA GLN A 114 8.33 1.51 -6.40
C GLN A 114 7.17 1.51 -5.39
N GLY A 115 7.48 1.30 -4.11
CA GLY A 115 6.50 1.22 -3.04
C GLY A 115 5.98 2.58 -2.62
N SER A 116 4.70 2.65 -2.27
CA SER A 116 4.11 3.84 -1.68
C SER A 116 3.15 3.50 -0.54
N ILE A 117 3.10 4.37 0.46
CA ILE A 117 2.14 4.31 1.56
C ILE A 117 1.46 5.66 1.64
N GLU A 118 0.13 5.68 1.54
CA GLU A 118 -0.65 6.90 1.49
C GLU A 118 -1.78 6.90 2.53
N SER A 119 -1.97 8.04 3.20
CA SER A 119 -3.12 8.32 4.07
C SER A 119 -3.37 7.25 5.13
N LEU A 120 -2.31 6.82 5.82
CA LEU A 120 -2.33 5.79 6.86
C LEU A 120 -2.01 6.39 8.22
N SER A 121 -2.84 6.06 9.22
CA SER A 121 -2.53 6.32 10.63
C SER A 121 -2.12 5.03 11.33
N VAL A 122 -1.05 5.07 12.11
CA VAL A 122 -0.59 3.94 12.92
C VAL A 122 -0.44 4.38 14.37
N ARG A 123 -0.90 3.54 15.30
CA ARG A 123 -0.74 3.78 16.75
C ARG A 123 -0.16 2.57 17.42
N GLY A 124 0.85 2.76 18.27
CA GLY A 124 1.40 1.62 19.00
C GLY A 124 2.77 1.84 19.61
N ILE A 125 3.44 0.71 19.84
CA ILE A 125 4.77 0.65 20.45
C ILE A 125 5.67 -0.15 19.52
N VAL A 126 6.76 0.46 19.09
CA VAL A 126 7.85 -0.20 18.40
C VAL A 126 9.06 -0.09 19.29
N SER A 127 9.43 -1.19 19.94
CA SER A 127 10.55 -1.24 20.89
C SER A 127 11.43 -2.43 20.57
N VAL A 128 12.49 -2.18 19.86
CA VAL A 128 13.45 -3.21 19.48
C VAL A 128 14.78 -2.94 20.15
N SER A 129 15.43 -4.02 20.56
CA SER A 129 16.78 -3.99 21.12
C SER A 129 17.54 -5.11 20.46
N ASP A 130 18.50 -4.77 19.64
CA ASP A 130 19.49 -5.71 19.16
C ASP A 130 20.81 -4.98 18.95
N SER A 131 21.85 -5.66 19.29
CA SER A 131 23.21 -5.12 19.33
C SER A 131 23.63 -4.60 17.95
N ALA A 132 23.76 -3.31 17.78
CA ALA A 132 24.58 -2.60 16.81
C ALA A 132 23.88 -2.22 15.51
N ASP A 133 23.09 -2.15 14.86
CA ASP A 133 22.59 -1.58 13.60
C ASP A 133 21.08 -1.72 13.38
N THR A 134 20.31 -1.40 14.43
CA THR A 134 18.84 -1.42 14.29
C THR A 134 18.34 -0.15 13.61
N THR A 135 17.50 -0.34 12.62
CA THR A 135 16.77 0.75 11.97
C THR A 135 15.30 0.64 12.34
N THR A 136 14.79 1.63 13.09
CA THR A 136 13.49 1.53 13.74
C THR A 136 12.62 2.74 13.41
N GLY A 137 11.48 2.52 12.81
CA GLY A 137 10.46 3.55 12.58
C GLY A 137 9.09 3.13 13.08
N GLY A 138 8.21 4.09 13.34
CA GLY A 138 6.84 3.78 13.74
C GLY A 138 6.02 3.13 12.62
N ILE A 139 6.25 3.53 11.38
CA ILE A 139 5.56 3.00 10.21
C ILE A 139 6.52 2.17 9.36
N VAL A 140 7.70 2.68 9.05
CA VAL A 140 8.66 2.04 8.14
C VAL A 140 10.04 2.01 8.77
N GLY A 141 10.72 0.88 8.74
CA GLY A 141 12.13 0.79 9.13
C GLY A 141 13.02 1.54 8.13
N ILE A 142 13.11 1.07 6.90
CA ILE A 142 13.88 1.67 5.81
C ILE A 142 12.96 2.06 4.66
N ASN A 143 13.08 3.30 4.19
CA ASN A 143 12.28 3.82 3.08
C ASN A 143 13.14 4.17 1.87
N HIS A 144 12.92 3.49 0.75
CA HIS A 144 13.40 3.86 -0.58
C HIS A 144 12.28 4.45 -1.44
N GLY A 145 11.01 4.26 -1.05
CA GLY A 145 9.83 4.64 -1.80
C GLY A 145 9.20 5.95 -1.33
N THR A 146 7.87 6.00 -1.28
CA THR A 146 7.13 7.23 -1.01
C THR A 146 6.12 7.05 0.12
N LEU A 147 6.19 7.93 1.13
CA LEU A 147 5.19 8.05 2.19
C LEU A 147 4.50 9.40 2.07
N ILE A 148 3.17 9.39 1.97
CA ILE A 148 2.37 10.62 1.86
C ILE A 148 1.23 10.60 2.87
N ASN A 149 1.09 11.69 3.63
CA ASN A 149 -0.06 11.89 4.51
C ASN A 149 -0.19 10.78 5.56
N CYS A 150 0.94 10.32 6.09
CA CYS A 150 1.02 9.26 7.09
C CYS A 150 1.19 9.82 8.50
N GLN A 151 0.59 9.17 9.49
CA GLN A 151 0.70 9.58 10.88
C GLN A 151 1.09 8.40 11.77
N PHE A 152 2.05 8.64 12.67
CA PHE A 152 2.34 7.71 13.76
C PHE A 152 2.07 8.37 15.11
N THR A 153 1.46 7.63 16.04
CA THR A 153 1.28 8.07 17.43
C THR A 153 1.66 6.93 18.37
N GLY A 154 2.65 7.14 19.21
CA GLY A 154 3.07 6.10 20.15
C GLY A 154 4.51 6.22 20.61
N VAL A 155 5.13 5.07 20.86
CA VAL A 155 6.51 4.98 21.33
C VAL A 155 7.35 4.29 20.29
N VAL A 156 8.52 4.85 19.98
CA VAL A 156 9.54 4.21 19.14
C VAL A 156 10.84 4.19 19.92
N THR A 157 11.42 3.02 20.07
CA THR A 157 12.70 2.79 20.76
C THR A 157 13.55 1.82 19.96
N GLY A 158 14.81 2.14 19.79
CA GLY A 158 15.80 1.31 19.09
C GLY A 158 17.21 1.77 19.46
N ASP A 159 18.23 1.03 19.02
CA ASP A 159 19.61 1.24 19.45
C ASP A 159 20.43 2.14 18.51
N SER A 160 20.03 2.29 17.25
CA SER A 160 20.82 3.06 16.27
C SER A 160 20.00 4.11 15.53
N GLU A 161 19.42 3.79 14.39
CA GLU A 161 18.63 4.73 13.59
C GLU A 161 17.17 4.69 13.99
N VAL A 162 16.71 5.69 14.72
CA VAL A 162 15.35 5.74 15.27
C VAL A 162 14.59 6.94 14.77
N GLY A 163 13.45 6.72 14.16
CA GLY A 163 12.57 7.78 13.69
C GLY A 163 11.11 7.55 14.03
N GLY A 164 10.37 8.61 14.27
CA GLY A 164 8.96 8.52 14.67
C GLY A 164 8.07 7.92 13.57
N ILE A 165 8.40 8.14 12.30
CA ILE A 165 7.70 7.57 11.14
C ILE A 165 8.58 6.55 10.44
N VAL A 166 9.78 6.96 10.03
CA VAL A 166 10.76 6.19 9.27
C VAL A 166 12.06 6.16 10.05
N GLY A 167 12.67 5.00 10.22
CA GLY A 167 13.97 4.84 10.86
C GLY A 167 15.09 5.44 10.01
N ARG A 168 15.21 4.97 8.76
CA ARG A 168 16.14 5.49 7.77
C ARG A 168 15.46 5.80 6.45
N ASN A 169 15.58 7.05 5.99
CA ASN A 169 15.10 7.44 4.68
C ASN A 169 16.29 7.50 3.71
N GLU A 170 16.28 6.64 2.70
CA GLU A 170 17.33 6.56 1.69
C GLU A 170 17.24 7.71 0.68
N SER A 171 18.23 7.84 -0.19
CA SER A 171 18.35 8.96 -1.13
C SER A 171 17.15 9.13 -2.06
N GLU A 172 16.53 8.03 -2.46
CA GLU A 172 15.34 7.98 -3.31
C GLU A 172 14.04 8.11 -2.51
N GLY A 173 14.11 7.90 -1.20
CA GLY A 173 12.96 7.91 -0.30
C GLY A 173 12.34 9.30 -0.12
N THR A 174 11.03 9.38 -0.29
CA THR A 174 10.26 10.62 -0.09
C THR A 174 9.30 10.48 1.08
N ILE A 175 9.28 11.49 1.95
CA ILE A 175 8.30 11.60 3.05
C ILE A 175 7.65 12.97 2.92
N ASP A 176 6.34 12.99 2.66
CA ASP A 176 5.60 14.21 2.46
C ASP A 176 4.35 14.26 3.37
N HIS A 177 4.03 15.45 3.92
CA HIS A 177 2.85 15.71 4.76
C HIS A 177 2.63 14.66 5.87
N SER A 178 3.72 14.07 6.40
CA SER A 178 3.65 13.00 7.40
C SER A 178 4.14 13.46 8.76
N THR A 179 3.49 12.98 9.83
CA THR A 179 3.74 13.48 11.20
C THR A 179 3.89 12.34 12.21
N ALA A 180 4.75 12.53 13.21
CA ALA A 180 4.86 11.63 14.35
C ALA A 180 4.53 12.39 15.64
N CYS A 181 3.67 11.80 16.47
CA CYS A 181 3.42 12.23 17.84
C CYS A 181 3.97 11.15 18.79
N LEU A 182 5.20 11.37 19.29
CA LEU A 182 5.85 10.42 20.17
C LEU A 182 5.41 10.64 21.62
N LEU A 183 5.01 9.58 22.27
CA LEU A 183 4.67 9.55 23.68
C LEU A 183 5.93 9.18 24.46
N TYR A 184 6.53 10.15 25.15
CA TYR A 184 7.64 9.88 26.05
C TYR A 184 7.08 9.50 27.42
N THR A 185 7.37 8.28 27.88
CA THR A 185 7.23 7.97 29.30
C THR A 185 8.51 8.43 29.98
N SER A 186 8.43 9.47 30.84
CA SER A 186 9.55 9.80 31.73
C SER A 186 9.91 8.57 32.57
N PRO A 187 11.21 8.28 32.76
CA PRO A 187 11.64 7.25 33.68
C PRO A 187 11.19 7.50 35.11
#